data_5bb7f150c94d44a73a65d29af484bc8a
#
_entry.id   5bb7f150c94d44a73a65d29af484bc8a
#
_cell.length_a   1.000
_cell.length_b   1.000
_cell.length_c   1.000
_cell.angle_alpha   90.00
_cell.angle_beta   90.00
_cell.angle_gamma   90.00
#
_symmetry.space_group_name_H-M   'P 1'
#
loop_
_entity.id
_entity.type
_entity.pdbx_description
1 polymer ?
#
loop_
_entity_poly.entity_id
_entity_poly.type
_entity_poly.pdbx_seq_one_letter_code
_entity_poly.pdbx_strand_id
1 'polypeptide(L)'
;MKRLLAGIGAVAATLVLAAPAHADVDTDFTNELHIYGIYGQKDYNAWIAKITCKRLNKGVDTTAAQSAKFVHDQLVKDTTTEQAWQFLGAGLRLYCPDKLPLLQAGQ
;
A
#
# COMPACT_ATOMS: atom_id res chain seq x y z
N MET A 1 42.09 -14.56 23.12
CA MET A 1 41.76 -14.65 22.58
C MET A 1 41.35 -14.86 21.92
N LYS A 2 41.17 -14.91 21.93
CA LYS A 2 40.64 -15.10 21.25
C LYS A 2 39.79 -14.98 20.78
N ARG A 3 39.57 -14.83 20.94
CA ARG A 3 38.67 -14.71 20.54
C ARG A 3 37.96 -14.38 19.95
N LEU A 4 38.01 -14.17 20.13
CA LEU A 4 37.26 -13.79 19.52
C LEU A 4 36.77 -13.81 18.76
N LEU A 5 36.83 -13.85 18.86
CA LEU A 5 36.30 -13.85 17.99
C LEU A 5 35.55 -13.93 17.59
N ALA A 6 35.38 -14.12 17.92
CA ALA A 6 34.62 -14.24 17.52
C ALA A 6 33.84 -13.80 17.10
N GLY A 7 33.63 -13.42 17.32
CA GLY A 7 32.72 -12.90 17.07
C GLY A 7 32.40 -12.62 16.03
N ILE A 8 32.48 -12.55 15.89
CA ILE A 8 32.19 -12.23 15.08
C ILE A 8 31.51 -12.44 14.27
N GLY A 9 31.45 -12.63 14.22
CA GLY A 9 30.94 -12.82 13.33
C GLY A 9 29.79 -12.83 13.22
N ALA A 10 29.53 -12.83 13.76
CA ALA A 10 28.40 -12.93 13.67
C ALA A 10 27.79 -12.04 13.23
N VAL A 11 28.00 -11.59 13.35
CA VAL A 11 27.42 -10.82 12.96
C VAL A 11 26.96 -10.65 12.01
N ALA A 12 27.15 -10.58 11.79
CA ALA A 12 26.88 -10.30 10.89
C ALA A 12 25.90 -10.64 10.35
N ALA A 13 25.76 -11.03 10.33
CA ALA A 13 24.95 -11.44 9.77
C ALA A 13 23.86 -10.99 9.78
N THR A 14 23.68 -10.74 10.32
CA THR A 14 22.72 -10.46 10.43
C THR A 14 22.16 -9.67 9.78
N LEU A 15 22.42 -9.17 9.67
CA LEU A 15 21.92 -8.36 9.22
C LEU A 15 21.34 -8.33 8.21
N VAL A 16 21.42 -8.28 7.95
CA VAL A 16 21.21 -8.31 6.91
C VAL A 16 20.08 -8.71 6.52
N LEU A 17 19.77 -9.27 6.94
CA LEU A 17 18.73 -9.78 6.64
C LEU A 17 17.60 -9.07 6.66
N ALA A 18 17.50 -8.30 7.38
CA ALA A 18 16.32 -7.62 7.51
C ALA A 18 15.91 -6.92 6.31
N ALA A 19 16.77 -6.37 5.71
CA ALA A 19 16.43 -5.59 4.61
C ALA A 19 15.56 -6.24 3.60
N PRO A 20 15.85 -7.37 3.25
CA PRO A 20 15.07 -7.99 2.24
C PRO A 20 13.68 -8.18 2.63
N ALA A 21 13.48 -8.22 3.88
CA ALA A 21 12.18 -8.46 4.31
C ALA A 21 11.27 -7.32 4.03
N HIS A 22 11.80 -6.19 3.77
CA HIS A 22 10.96 -5.10 3.50
C HIS A 22 10.74 -5.02 2.06
N ALA A 23 10.02 -5.90 1.61
CA ALA A 23 9.73 -5.92 0.28
C ALA A 23 9.11 -4.68 -0.12
N ASP A 24 9.10 -4.45 -1.31
CA ASP A 24 8.51 -3.36 -1.95
C ASP A 24 7.02 -3.32 -1.63
N VAL A 25 6.58 -2.26 -1.04
CA VAL A 25 5.19 -2.11 -0.69
C VAL A 25 4.33 -2.07 -1.94
N ASP A 26 4.86 -1.60 -3.04
CA ASP A 26 4.13 -1.58 -4.29
C ASP A 26 3.85 -3.00 -4.78
N THR A 27 4.77 -3.92 -4.55
CA THR A 27 4.56 -5.32 -4.89
C THR A 27 3.51 -5.95 -4.00
N ASP A 28 3.53 -5.65 -2.72
CA ASP A 28 2.52 -6.16 -1.81
C ASP A 28 1.14 -5.66 -2.20
N PHE A 29 1.05 -4.40 -2.58
CA PHE A 29 -0.20 -3.81 -3.03
C PHE A 29 -0.71 -4.52 -4.29
N THR A 30 0.17 -4.73 -5.25
CA THR A 30 -0.19 -5.42 -6.48
C THR A 30 -0.73 -6.81 -6.19
N ASN A 31 -0.06 -7.54 -5.30
CA ASN A 31 -0.50 -8.88 -4.98
C ASN A 31 -1.87 -8.88 -4.31
N GLU A 32 -2.12 -7.91 -3.46
CA GLU A 32 -3.42 -7.83 -2.81
C GLU A 32 -4.50 -7.45 -3.82
N LEU A 33 -4.22 -6.53 -4.73
CA LEU A 33 -5.19 -6.14 -5.74
C LEU A 33 -5.61 -7.32 -6.60
N HIS A 34 -4.68 -8.23 -6.89
CA HIS A 34 -5.01 -9.41 -7.68
C HIS A 34 -6.05 -10.28 -6.99
N ILE A 35 -6.06 -10.31 -5.68
CA ILE A 35 -7.06 -11.07 -4.93
C ILE A 35 -8.45 -10.53 -5.23
N TYR A 36 -8.57 -9.24 -5.47
CA TYR A 36 -9.84 -8.60 -5.75
C TYR A 36 -10.17 -8.57 -7.25
N GLY A 37 -9.30 -9.15 -8.05
CA GLY A 37 -9.51 -9.12 -9.50
C GLY A 37 -9.11 -7.81 -10.15
N ILE A 38 -8.30 -7.02 -9.49
CA ILE A 38 -7.84 -5.75 -9.99
C ILE A 38 -6.43 -5.95 -10.55
N TYR A 39 -6.29 -5.77 -11.85
CA TYR A 39 -5.01 -5.97 -12.51
C TYR A 39 -4.52 -4.64 -13.08
N GLY A 40 -3.50 -4.67 -13.88
CA GLY A 40 -2.95 -3.47 -14.46
C GLY A 40 -1.49 -3.32 -14.04
N GLN A 41 -0.90 -2.24 -14.45
CA GLN A 41 0.51 -2.04 -14.23
C GLN A 41 0.77 -1.67 -12.78
N LYS A 42 1.77 -2.31 -12.20
CA LYS A 42 2.10 -2.13 -10.78
C LYS A 42 2.37 -0.67 -10.43
N ASP A 43 3.18 0.00 -11.21
CA ASP A 43 3.55 1.37 -10.89
C ASP A 43 2.37 2.33 -11.01
N TYR A 44 1.51 2.08 -11.97
CA TYR A 44 0.33 2.93 -12.16
C TYR A 44 -0.62 2.79 -10.96
N ASN A 45 -0.88 1.56 -10.53
CA ASN A 45 -1.75 1.35 -9.39
C ASN A 45 -1.16 1.92 -8.11
N ALA A 46 0.15 1.76 -7.91
CA ALA A 46 0.82 2.33 -6.76
C ALA A 46 0.71 3.86 -6.79
N TRP A 47 0.84 4.45 -7.95
CA TRP A 47 0.73 5.90 -8.10
C TRP A 47 -0.67 6.37 -7.70
N ILE A 48 -1.70 5.67 -8.14
CA ILE A 48 -3.08 6.03 -7.78
C ILE A 48 -3.24 6.00 -6.25
N ALA A 49 -2.70 4.98 -5.60
CA ALA A 49 -2.81 4.88 -4.15
C ALA A 49 -2.09 6.03 -3.46
N LYS A 50 -0.90 6.36 -3.94
CA LYS A 50 -0.13 7.44 -3.34
C LYS A 50 -0.81 8.79 -3.54
N ILE A 51 -1.39 9.01 -4.70
CA ILE A 51 -2.12 10.23 -4.95
C ILE A 51 -3.37 10.29 -4.07
N THR A 52 -4.02 9.16 -3.86
CA THR A 52 -5.18 9.10 -2.97
C THR A 52 -4.80 9.56 -1.56
N CYS A 53 -3.69 9.05 -1.05
CA CYS A 53 -3.20 9.48 0.26
C CYS A 53 -2.92 10.98 0.28
N LYS A 54 -2.32 11.50 -0.77
CA LYS A 54 -2.01 12.92 -0.86
C LYS A 54 -3.28 13.77 -0.89
N ARG A 55 -4.29 13.33 -1.64
CA ARG A 55 -5.56 14.06 -1.69
C ARG A 55 -6.19 14.14 -0.31
N LEU A 56 -6.16 13.05 0.44
CA LEU A 56 -6.69 13.05 1.79
C LEU A 56 -5.88 13.91 2.73
N ASN A 57 -4.57 13.87 2.61
CA ASN A 57 -3.71 14.69 3.46
C ASN A 57 -3.86 16.18 3.21
N LYS A 58 -4.17 16.54 1.98
CA LYS A 58 -4.31 17.95 1.62
C LYS A 58 -5.74 18.45 1.70
N GLY A 59 -6.67 17.59 2.08
CA GLY A 59 -8.06 18.00 2.21
C GLY A 59 -8.80 18.13 0.89
N VAL A 60 -8.22 17.65 -0.21
CA VAL A 60 -8.93 17.62 -1.48
C VAL A 60 -10.10 16.66 -1.38
N ASP A 61 -9.84 15.50 -0.79
CA ASP A 61 -10.91 14.58 -0.41
C ASP A 61 -11.03 14.62 1.11
N THR A 62 -12.25 14.70 1.61
CA THR A 62 -12.49 14.71 3.04
C THR A 62 -13.25 13.49 3.51
N THR A 63 -13.72 12.66 2.60
CA THR A 63 -14.42 11.44 2.94
C THR A 63 -13.88 10.28 2.13
N ALA A 64 -14.09 9.08 2.64
CA ALA A 64 -13.67 7.89 1.91
C ALA A 64 -14.44 7.74 0.60
N ALA A 65 -15.70 8.17 0.58
CA ALA A 65 -16.48 8.06 -0.64
C ALA A 65 -15.88 8.90 -1.77
N GLN A 66 -15.40 10.09 -1.44
CA GLN A 66 -14.75 10.93 -2.44
C GLN A 66 -13.49 10.26 -2.99
N SER A 67 -12.72 9.65 -2.10
CA SER A 67 -11.51 8.95 -2.54
C SER A 67 -11.84 7.71 -3.35
N ALA A 68 -12.88 6.98 -2.97
CA ALA A 68 -13.29 5.81 -3.74
C ALA A 68 -13.72 6.21 -5.14
N LYS A 69 -14.39 7.34 -5.27
CA LYS A 69 -14.77 7.84 -6.59
C LYS A 69 -13.55 8.20 -7.41
N PHE A 70 -12.58 8.87 -6.79
CA PHE A 70 -11.34 9.19 -7.49
C PHE A 70 -10.68 7.91 -8.00
N VAL A 71 -10.56 6.91 -7.14
CA VAL A 71 -9.95 5.64 -7.53
C VAL A 71 -10.71 5.01 -8.69
N HIS A 72 -12.03 4.98 -8.58
CA HIS A 72 -12.85 4.36 -9.60
C HIS A 72 -12.63 5.05 -10.96
N ASP A 73 -12.49 6.37 -10.94
CA ASP A 73 -12.30 7.12 -12.16
C ASP A 73 -10.94 6.84 -12.82
N GLN A 74 -9.97 6.35 -12.05
CA GLN A 74 -8.63 6.07 -12.57
C GLN A 74 -8.46 4.63 -13.08
N LEU A 75 -9.36 3.74 -12.70
CA LEU A 75 -9.23 2.34 -13.06
C LEU A 75 -9.95 2.06 -14.37
N VAL A 76 -9.78 0.84 -14.88
CA VAL A 76 -10.41 0.50 -16.16
C VAL A 76 -11.93 0.57 -16.04
N LYS A 77 -12.57 0.78 -17.20
CA LYS A 77 -13.94 1.11 -17.26
C LYS A 77 -14.90 0.13 -16.60
N ASP A 78 -14.62 -1.13 -16.64
CA ASP A 78 -15.53 -2.11 -16.04
C ASP A 78 -15.20 -2.43 -14.59
N THR A 79 -14.36 -1.63 -13.94
CA THR A 79 -14.10 -1.80 -12.52
C THR A 79 -15.39 -1.52 -11.75
N THR A 80 -15.71 -2.41 -10.81
CA THR A 80 -16.92 -2.25 -10.02
C THR A 80 -16.70 -1.25 -8.88
N THR A 81 -17.80 -0.75 -8.34
CA THR A 81 -17.74 0.10 -7.15
C THR A 81 -17.09 -0.64 -6.00
N GLU A 82 -17.43 -1.91 -5.84
CA GLU A 82 -16.83 -2.72 -4.78
C GLU A 82 -15.31 -2.80 -4.94
N GLN A 83 -14.84 -3.00 -6.16
CA GLN A 83 -13.42 -3.05 -6.41
C GLN A 83 -12.74 -1.72 -6.09
N ALA A 84 -13.41 -0.61 -6.37
CA ALA A 84 -12.85 0.69 -6.02
C ALA A 84 -12.68 0.83 -4.52
N TRP A 85 -13.65 0.37 -3.73
CA TRP A 85 -13.54 0.39 -2.27
C TRP A 85 -12.46 -0.57 -1.77
N GLN A 86 -12.32 -1.73 -2.40
CA GLN A 86 -11.26 -2.67 -2.06
C GLN A 86 -9.88 -2.07 -2.34
N PHE A 87 -9.75 -1.41 -3.50
CA PHE A 87 -8.52 -0.72 -3.83
C PHE A 87 -8.21 0.34 -2.79
N LEU A 88 -9.22 1.14 -2.44
CA LEU A 88 -9.04 2.19 -1.44
C LEU A 88 -8.59 1.62 -0.11
N GLY A 89 -9.27 0.56 0.36
CA GLY A 89 -8.92 -0.04 1.65
C GLY A 89 -7.49 -0.53 1.68
N ALA A 90 -7.08 -1.26 0.65
CA ALA A 90 -5.71 -1.76 0.58
C ALA A 90 -4.72 -0.60 0.47
N GLY A 91 -5.04 0.39 -0.33
CA GLY A 91 -4.16 1.54 -0.52
C GLY A 91 -3.95 2.32 0.77
N LEU A 92 -5.02 2.58 1.50
CA LEU A 92 -4.89 3.29 2.76
C LEU A 92 -4.07 2.48 3.75
N ARG A 93 -4.33 1.18 3.84
CA ARG A 93 -3.64 0.34 4.81
C ARG A 93 -2.14 0.28 4.55
N LEU A 94 -1.75 0.23 3.30
CA LEU A 94 -0.34 0.07 2.94
C LEU A 94 0.40 1.40 2.80
N TYR A 95 -0.27 2.47 2.41
CA TYR A 95 0.42 3.73 2.10
C TYR A 95 0.13 4.85 3.09
N CYS A 96 -1.04 4.87 3.72
CA CYS A 96 -1.36 5.91 4.69
C CYS A 96 -2.35 5.37 5.73
N PRO A 97 -1.87 4.45 6.59
CA PRO A 97 -2.77 3.78 7.53
C PRO A 97 -3.45 4.71 8.52
N ASP A 98 -2.92 5.90 8.73
CA ASP A 98 -3.58 6.87 9.58
C ASP A 98 -4.94 7.31 9.02
N LYS A 99 -5.21 7.01 7.75
CA LYS A 99 -6.48 7.36 7.13
C LYS A 99 -7.52 6.24 7.18
N LEU A 100 -7.13 5.07 7.69
CA LEU A 100 -8.06 3.95 7.76
C LEU A 100 -9.37 4.26 8.46
N PRO A 101 -9.39 5.07 9.53
CA PRO A 101 -10.67 5.35 10.19
C PRO A 101 -11.72 5.97 9.28
N LEU A 102 -11.31 6.61 8.19
CA LEU A 102 -12.26 7.18 7.26
C LEU A 102 -13.15 6.14 6.60
N LEU A 103 -12.68 4.90 6.50
CA LEU A 103 -13.47 3.85 5.87
C LEU A 103 -14.71 3.53 6.68
N GLN A 104 -14.62 3.60 7.99
CA GLN A 104 -15.75 3.27 8.82
C GLN A 104 -16.82 4.34 8.77
N ALA A 105 -16.40 5.57 8.66
CA ALA A 105 -17.36 6.66 8.60
C ALA A 105 -17.94 6.82 7.19
N GLY A 106 -17.21 6.40 6.19
CA GLY A 106 -17.56 6.70 4.82
C GLY A 106 -18.44 5.70 4.14
N GLN A 107 -18.58 4.55 4.71
CA GLN A 107 -19.44 3.56 4.14
C GLN A 107 -20.81 3.65 4.79
#